data_26b7034a3af5c37d2db7a2b82f50e319
#
_entry.id   26b7034a3af5c37d2db7a2b82f50e319
#
_cell.length_a   1.000
_cell.length_b   1.000
_cell.length_c   1.000
_cell.angle_alpha   90.00
_cell.angle_beta   90.00
_cell.angle_gamma   90.00
#
_symmetry.space_group_name_H-M   'P 1'
#
loop_
_entity.id
_entity.type
_entity.pdbx_description
1 polymer ?
#
loop_
_entity_poly.entity_id
_entity_poly.type
_entity_poly.pdbx_seq_one_letter_code
_entity_poly.pdbx_strand_id
1 'polypeptide(L)'
;MTNAPEKGVDRLLAIMAKLRTPGDGCPWDVEQTYKTIAPYTVEEAYEVADAIERHDLPALKEELGDLLFQVVFHARMAEEEGAFNFEDVASAVSDKMIRRHPHVFGDANMRSADEQTKAWEEQKADERAAKGEQSLLADVPVGLPGMTRAVKLQKRAARVGFDWTQIEDVLAKLDEEVRELTEAAQSKDEDAIEDEFGDLLFVIANVARHLKVDPEAATRRANEKFSRRFRYIEESMKKAGRDINEASLDEMEALWVEAKKLERE
;
A
#
# COMPACT_ATOMS: atom_id res chain seq x y z
N MET A 1 -11.91 -40.77 3.36
CA MET A 1 -10.89 -39.94 2.70
C MET A 1 -11.62 -39.25 1.56
N THR A 2 -11.99 -37.99 1.73
CA THR A 2 -12.56 -37.17 0.66
C THR A 2 -11.44 -36.90 -0.35
N ASN A 3 -11.69 -37.26 -1.63
CA ASN A 3 -10.79 -36.91 -2.74
C ASN A 3 -10.67 -35.40 -2.80
N ALA A 4 -9.69 -34.82 -2.10
CA ALA A 4 -9.39 -33.42 -2.27
C ALA A 4 -8.93 -33.18 -3.71
N PRO A 5 -9.37 -32.08 -4.38
CA PRO A 5 -8.90 -31.73 -5.72
C PRO A 5 -7.38 -31.72 -5.76
N GLU A 6 -6.78 -32.29 -6.81
CA GLU A 6 -5.33 -32.51 -6.83
C GLU A 6 -4.53 -31.21 -7.05
N LYS A 7 -5.14 -30.15 -7.63
CA LYS A 7 -4.43 -28.91 -8.03
C LYS A 7 -5.32 -27.67 -7.98
N GLY A 8 -4.65 -26.51 -7.92
CA GLY A 8 -5.27 -25.21 -8.13
C GLY A 8 -6.07 -24.68 -6.94
N VAL A 9 -6.99 -23.76 -7.23
CA VAL A 9 -7.77 -23.04 -6.23
C VAL A 9 -8.69 -23.99 -5.44
N ASP A 10 -9.31 -24.97 -6.10
CA ASP A 10 -10.20 -25.93 -5.42
C ASP A 10 -9.47 -26.71 -4.32
N ARG A 11 -8.18 -27.06 -4.55
CA ARG A 11 -7.36 -27.68 -3.53
C ARG A 11 -7.13 -26.74 -2.35
N LEU A 12 -6.86 -25.46 -2.61
CA LEU A 12 -6.63 -24.46 -1.57
C LEU A 12 -7.91 -24.25 -0.73
N LEU A 13 -9.06 -24.17 -1.37
CA LEU A 13 -10.36 -24.10 -0.69
C LEU A 13 -10.62 -25.32 0.20
N ALA A 14 -10.34 -26.52 -0.30
CA ALA A 14 -10.48 -27.75 0.47
C ALA A 14 -9.51 -27.81 1.68
N ILE A 15 -8.27 -27.32 1.52
CA ILE A 15 -7.30 -27.20 2.59
C ILE A 15 -7.82 -26.22 3.66
N MET A 16 -8.27 -25.05 3.29
CA MET A 16 -8.81 -24.06 4.23
C MET A 16 -10.02 -24.58 4.98
N ALA A 17 -10.94 -25.23 4.29
CA ALA A 17 -12.10 -25.85 4.91
C ALA A 17 -11.68 -26.91 5.96
N LYS A 18 -10.63 -27.68 5.66
CA LYS A 18 -10.08 -28.67 6.61
C LYS A 18 -9.40 -28.03 7.80
N LEU A 19 -8.58 -27.00 7.57
CA LEU A 19 -7.88 -26.25 8.63
C LEU A 19 -8.89 -25.65 9.63
N ARG A 20 -10.01 -25.13 9.15
CA ARG A 20 -11.04 -24.50 9.98
C ARG A 20 -12.16 -25.45 10.43
N THR A 21 -12.01 -26.77 10.29
CA THR A 21 -13.00 -27.74 10.79
C THR A 21 -12.95 -27.81 12.31
N PRO A 22 -14.03 -27.48 13.06
CA PRO A 22 -14.04 -27.57 14.51
C PRO A 22 -13.73 -28.98 15.00
N GLY A 23 -12.79 -29.09 15.95
CA GLY A 23 -12.40 -30.36 16.57
C GLY A 23 -11.51 -31.29 15.73
N ASP A 24 -11.33 -31.02 14.44
CA ASP A 24 -10.53 -31.86 13.51
C ASP A 24 -9.57 -31.02 12.62
N GLY A 25 -9.63 -29.72 12.70
CA GLY A 25 -8.74 -28.78 12.02
C GLY A 25 -7.60 -28.29 12.91
N CYS A 26 -6.96 -27.20 12.48
CA CYS A 26 -5.92 -26.54 13.25
C CYS A 26 -6.56 -25.64 14.33
N PRO A 27 -6.25 -25.83 15.61
CA PRO A 27 -6.82 -25.02 16.68
C PRO A 27 -6.61 -23.50 16.48
N TRP A 28 -5.43 -23.12 16.01
CA TRP A 28 -5.11 -21.72 15.74
C TRP A 28 -6.02 -21.14 14.62
N ASP A 29 -6.14 -21.85 13.49
CA ASP A 29 -6.97 -21.38 12.37
C ASP A 29 -8.45 -21.28 12.76
N VAL A 30 -8.96 -22.21 13.55
CA VAL A 30 -10.38 -22.24 14.01
C VAL A 30 -10.70 -21.02 14.89
N GLU A 31 -9.76 -20.56 15.72
CA GLU A 31 -9.96 -19.42 16.63
C GLU A 31 -9.90 -18.06 15.93
N GLN A 32 -9.39 -18.00 14.69
CA GLN A 32 -9.21 -16.72 14.00
C GLN A 32 -10.53 -16.07 13.63
N THR A 33 -10.52 -14.75 13.61
CA THR A 33 -11.60 -13.85 13.20
C THR A 33 -11.11 -12.93 12.08
N TYR A 34 -12.02 -12.24 11.39
CA TYR A 34 -11.65 -11.21 10.41
C TYR A 34 -10.65 -10.19 10.97
N LYS A 35 -10.87 -9.78 12.22
CA LYS A 35 -10.03 -8.77 12.89
C LYS A 35 -8.62 -9.29 13.18
N THR A 36 -8.46 -10.55 13.53
CA THR A 36 -7.15 -11.15 13.84
C THR A 36 -6.37 -11.48 12.57
N ILE A 37 -7.06 -11.75 11.45
CA ILE A 37 -6.43 -12.05 10.15
C ILE A 37 -6.13 -10.79 9.32
N ALA A 38 -6.89 -9.70 9.51
CA ALA A 38 -6.68 -8.47 8.74
C ALA A 38 -5.24 -7.92 8.75
N PRO A 39 -4.46 -7.97 9.85
CA PRO A 39 -3.05 -7.56 9.84
C PRO A 39 -2.20 -8.38 8.86
N TYR A 40 -2.36 -9.70 8.82
CA TYR A 40 -1.63 -10.59 7.89
C TYR A 40 -1.97 -10.27 6.44
N THR A 41 -3.25 -9.99 6.12
CA THR A 41 -3.64 -9.57 4.76
C THR A 41 -2.88 -8.33 4.30
N VAL A 42 -2.60 -7.39 5.20
CA VAL A 42 -1.81 -6.18 4.91
C VAL A 42 -0.33 -6.51 4.78
N GLU A 43 0.20 -7.37 5.64
CA GLU A 43 1.58 -7.85 5.61
C GLU A 43 1.90 -8.52 4.27
N GLU A 44 1.10 -9.53 3.86
CA GLU A 44 1.28 -10.21 2.57
C GLU A 44 1.23 -9.25 1.37
N ALA A 45 0.37 -8.23 1.43
CA ALA A 45 0.33 -7.22 0.38
C ALA A 45 1.62 -6.38 0.31
N TYR A 46 2.28 -6.12 1.43
CA TYR A 46 3.59 -5.47 1.47
C TYR A 46 4.71 -6.39 1.00
N GLU A 47 4.67 -7.69 1.31
CA GLU A 47 5.65 -8.68 0.86
C GLU A 47 5.58 -8.87 -0.65
N VAL A 48 4.37 -8.91 -1.23
CA VAL A 48 4.18 -8.83 -2.69
C VAL A 48 4.84 -7.56 -3.27
N ALA A 49 4.65 -6.39 -2.64
CA ALA A 49 5.24 -5.15 -3.12
C ALA A 49 6.77 -5.15 -3.02
N ASP A 50 7.34 -5.73 -1.97
CA ASP A 50 8.78 -5.90 -1.77
C ASP A 50 9.39 -6.85 -2.80
N ALA A 51 8.77 -8.01 -3.05
CA ALA A 51 9.23 -8.94 -4.08
C ALA A 51 9.25 -8.30 -5.48
N ILE A 52 8.26 -7.45 -5.80
CA ILE A 52 8.23 -6.68 -7.05
C ILE A 52 9.40 -5.68 -7.12
N GLU A 53 9.65 -4.93 -6.05
CA GLU A 53 10.74 -3.94 -6.01
C GLU A 53 12.12 -4.59 -6.17
N ARG A 54 12.31 -5.78 -5.59
CA ARG A 54 13.53 -6.57 -5.72
C ARG A 54 13.64 -7.31 -7.07
N HIS A 55 12.62 -7.27 -7.93
CA HIS A 55 12.53 -8.07 -9.15
C HIS A 55 12.70 -9.58 -8.93
N ASP A 56 12.27 -10.08 -7.77
CA ASP A 56 12.36 -11.47 -7.35
C ASP A 56 11.09 -12.23 -7.71
N LEU A 57 11.05 -12.79 -8.93
CA LEU A 57 9.90 -13.54 -9.42
C LEU A 57 9.60 -14.82 -8.62
N PRO A 58 10.59 -15.58 -8.14
CA PRO A 58 10.33 -16.69 -7.20
C PRO A 58 9.61 -16.23 -5.93
N ALA A 59 10.13 -15.23 -5.23
CA ALA A 59 9.49 -14.66 -4.04
C ALA A 59 8.09 -14.11 -4.37
N LEU A 60 7.94 -13.33 -5.46
CA LEU A 60 6.64 -12.83 -5.89
C LEU A 60 5.58 -13.91 -6.06
N LYS A 61 5.98 -15.10 -6.53
CA LYS A 61 5.04 -16.22 -6.66
C LYS A 61 4.60 -16.76 -5.30
N GLU A 62 5.50 -16.79 -4.31
CA GLU A 62 5.23 -17.23 -2.95
C GLU A 62 4.29 -16.23 -2.26
N GLU A 63 4.63 -14.96 -2.27
CA GLU A 63 3.84 -13.91 -1.63
C GLU A 63 2.45 -13.72 -2.27
N LEU A 64 2.31 -13.90 -3.60
CA LEU A 64 0.99 -13.95 -4.24
C LEU A 64 0.17 -15.17 -3.78
N GLY A 65 0.82 -16.27 -3.44
CA GLY A 65 0.17 -17.45 -2.87
C GLY A 65 -0.36 -17.15 -1.46
N ASP A 66 0.44 -16.50 -0.63
CA ASP A 66 0.10 -16.16 0.74
C ASP A 66 -1.00 -15.07 0.79
N LEU A 67 -0.93 -14.06 -0.09
CA LEU A 67 -2.02 -13.10 -0.24
C LEU A 67 -3.33 -13.77 -0.71
N LEU A 68 -3.26 -14.73 -1.64
CA LEU A 68 -4.44 -15.50 -2.06
C LEU A 68 -4.99 -16.34 -0.91
N PHE A 69 -4.10 -16.89 -0.06
CA PHE A 69 -4.50 -17.64 1.13
C PHE A 69 -5.30 -16.76 2.10
N GLN A 70 -4.92 -15.50 2.30
CA GLN A 70 -5.70 -14.54 3.10
C GLN A 70 -7.10 -14.32 2.54
N VAL A 71 -7.23 -14.19 1.21
CA VAL A 71 -8.54 -14.04 0.55
C VAL A 71 -9.41 -15.26 0.80
N VAL A 72 -8.83 -16.46 0.65
CA VAL A 72 -9.53 -17.73 0.90
C VAL A 72 -9.94 -17.88 2.37
N PHE A 73 -9.07 -17.44 3.30
CA PHE A 73 -9.34 -17.46 4.74
C PHE A 73 -10.56 -16.60 5.09
N HIS A 74 -10.58 -15.35 4.62
CA HIS A 74 -11.72 -14.46 4.84
C HIS A 74 -13.01 -14.98 4.20
N ALA A 75 -12.93 -15.50 2.97
CA ALA A 75 -14.09 -16.08 2.30
C ALA A 75 -14.62 -17.33 3.04
N ARG A 76 -13.73 -18.15 3.61
CA ARG A 76 -14.14 -19.30 4.41
C ARG A 76 -14.85 -18.91 5.69
N MET A 77 -14.37 -17.89 6.41
CA MET A 77 -15.08 -17.36 7.59
C MET A 77 -16.46 -16.84 7.23
N ALA A 78 -16.60 -16.14 6.09
CA ALA A 78 -17.89 -15.65 5.62
C ALA A 78 -18.86 -16.79 5.23
N GLU A 79 -18.36 -17.86 4.64
CA GLU A 79 -19.13 -19.06 4.34
C GLU A 79 -19.62 -19.75 5.62
N GLU A 80 -18.81 -19.82 6.66
CA GLU A 80 -19.19 -20.36 7.97
C GLU A 80 -20.32 -19.56 8.64
N GLU A 81 -20.36 -18.26 8.40
CA GLU A 81 -21.42 -17.35 8.85
C GLU A 81 -22.67 -17.37 7.91
N GLY A 82 -22.58 -18.04 6.76
CA GLY A 82 -23.65 -18.07 5.76
C GLY A 82 -23.84 -16.73 5.01
N ALA A 83 -22.80 -15.89 4.96
CA ALA A 83 -22.86 -14.59 4.33
C ALA A 83 -22.51 -14.65 2.83
N PHE A 84 -21.35 -15.17 2.48
CA PHE A 84 -20.88 -15.41 1.11
C PHE A 84 -19.73 -16.41 1.12
N ASN A 85 -19.34 -16.93 -0.04
CA ASN A 85 -18.21 -17.85 -0.21
C ASN A 85 -17.17 -17.30 -1.20
N PHE A 86 -16.12 -18.06 -1.48
CA PHE A 86 -15.05 -17.66 -2.40
C PHE A 86 -15.56 -17.45 -3.85
N GLU A 87 -16.49 -18.28 -4.32
CA GLU A 87 -17.08 -18.14 -5.66
C GLU A 87 -17.83 -16.82 -5.80
N ASP A 88 -18.55 -16.40 -4.75
CA ASP A 88 -19.23 -15.10 -4.73
C ASP A 88 -18.22 -13.93 -4.83
N VAL A 89 -17.07 -14.04 -4.15
CA VAL A 89 -15.98 -13.04 -4.24
C VAL A 89 -15.42 -13.00 -5.66
N ALA A 90 -15.13 -14.16 -6.26
CA ALA A 90 -14.58 -14.27 -7.60
C ALA A 90 -15.58 -13.75 -8.66
N SER A 91 -16.86 -14.13 -8.54
CA SER A 91 -17.92 -13.65 -9.42
C SER A 91 -18.12 -12.14 -9.31
N ALA A 92 -18.17 -11.60 -8.10
CA ALA A 92 -18.35 -10.15 -7.89
C ALA A 92 -17.23 -9.31 -8.52
N VAL A 93 -15.97 -9.75 -8.43
CA VAL A 93 -14.85 -9.04 -9.07
C VAL A 93 -14.87 -9.22 -10.58
N SER A 94 -15.24 -10.40 -11.09
CA SER A 94 -15.35 -10.69 -12.52
C SER A 94 -16.42 -9.80 -13.18
N ASP A 95 -17.62 -9.77 -12.62
CA ASP A 95 -18.72 -8.93 -13.11
C ASP A 95 -18.35 -7.44 -13.09
N LYS A 96 -17.68 -7.02 -12.04
CA LYS A 96 -17.14 -5.65 -11.94
C LYS A 96 -16.13 -5.36 -13.05
N MET A 97 -15.22 -6.29 -13.36
CA MET A 97 -14.24 -6.10 -14.43
C MET A 97 -14.88 -6.06 -15.80
N ILE A 98 -15.83 -6.95 -16.09
CA ILE A 98 -16.61 -6.95 -17.33
C ILE A 98 -17.33 -5.59 -17.50
N ARG A 99 -18.06 -5.15 -16.49
CA ARG A 99 -18.79 -3.88 -16.51
C ARG A 99 -17.87 -2.68 -16.71
N ARG A 100 -16.67 -2.69 -16.11
CA ARG A 100 -15.71 -1.57 -16.20
C ARG A 100 -14.86 -1.55 -17.45
N HIS A 101 -14.93 -2.61 -18.26
CA HIS A 101 -14.16 -2.71 -19.51
C HIS A 101 -15.06 -2.99 -20.73
N PRO A 102 -16.06 -2.13 -20.99
CA PRO A 102 -16.98 -2.35 -22.11
C PRO A 102 -16.28 -2.27 -23.47
N HIS A 103 -15.08 -1.71 -23.55
CA HIS A 103 -14.23 -1.71 -24.73
C HIS A 103 -13.48 -3.04 -24.98
N VAL A 104 -13.49 -3.96 -24.00
CA VAL A 104 -12.89 -5.29 -24.11
C VAL A 104 -13.98 -6.37 -24.18
N PHE A 105 -15.02 -6.25 -23.37
CA PHE A 105 -16.07 -7.24 -23.20
C PHE A 105 -17.41 -6.86 -23.84
N GLY A 106 -17.51 -5.69 -24.48
CA GLY A 106 -18.69 -5.16 -25.13
C GLY A 106 -18.35 -4.45 -26.43
N ASP A 107 -19.25 -3.56 -26.87
CA ASP A 107 -19.16 -2.88 -28.18
C ASP A 107 -18.60 -1.45 -28.09
N ALA A 108 -18.06 -1.00 -26.95
CA ALA A 108 -17.52 0.34 -26.80
C ALA A 108 -16.18 0.48 -27.54
N ASN A 109 -15.92 1.68 -28.07
CA ASN A 109 -14.66 1.96 -28.75
C ASN A 109 -13.47 1.91 -27.79
N MET A 110 -12.33 1.46 -28.31
CA MET A 110 -11.04 1.53 -27.61
C MET A 110 -10.72 2.96 -27.22
N ARG A 111 -10.22 3.15 -26.01
CA ARG A 111 -9.77 4.44 -25.44
C ARG A 111 -8.27 4.39 -25.22
N SER A 112 -7.65 5.57 -25.17
CA SER A 112 -6.29 5.67 -24.63
C SER A 112 -6.26 5.32 -23.14
N ALA A 113 -5.10 4.99 -22.59
CA ALA A 113 -4.95 4.68 -21.16
C ALA A 113 -5.43 5.84 -20.25
N ASP A 114 -5.18 7.08 -20.67
CA ASP A 114 -5.61 8.28 -19.94
C ASP A 114 -7.13 8.46 -19.97
N GLU A 115 -7.76 8.29 -21.14
CA GLU A 115 -9.22 8.32 -21.29
C GLU A 115 -9.89 7.21 -20.49
N GLN A 116 -9.29 6.02 -20.48
CA GLN A 116 -9.79 4.89 -19.70
C GLN A 116 -9.70 5.16 -18.19
N THR A 117 -8.61 5.76 -17.74
CA THR A 117 -8.45 6.15 -16.34
C THR A 117 -9.52 7.12 -15.90
N LYS A 118 -9.82 8.16 -16.73
CA LYS A 118 -10.92 9.11 -16.46
C LYS A 118 -12.28 8.41 -16.39
N ALA A 119 -12.56 7.56 -17.37
CA ALA A 119 -13.83 6.82 -17.41
C ALA A 119 -14.03 5.90 -16.18
N TRP A 120 -12.97 5.24 -15.72
CA TRP A 120 -13.05 4.45 -14.48
C TRP A 120 -13.34 5.29 -13.25
N GLU A 121 -12.77 6.49 -13.19
CA GLU A 121 -13.02 7.39 -12.06
C GLU A 121 -14.46 7.93 -12.07
N GLU A 122 -15.03 8.20 -13.25
CA GLU A 122 -16.44 8.56 -13.42
C GLU A 122 -17.34 7.40 -12.99
N GLN A 123 -17.10 6.18 -13.50
CA GLN A 123 -17.85 4.99 -13.11
C GLN A 123 -17.83 4.72 -11.60
N LYS A 124 -16.66 4.90 -10.96
CA LYS A 124 -16.55 4.79 -9.50
C LYS A 124 -17.35 5.87 -8.76
N ALA A 125 -17.45 7.07 -9.33
CA ALA A 125 -18.27 8.14 -8.77
C ALA A 125 -19.76 7.80 -8.84
N ASP A 126 -20.23 7.30 -10.00
CA ASP A 126 -21.61 6.86 -10.20
C ASP A 126 -21.98 5.67 -9.28
N GLU A 127 -21.08 4.70 -9.16
CA GLU A 127 -21.27 3.55 -8.24
C GLU A 127 -21.43 3.99 -6.77
N ARG A 128 -20.70 5.02 -6.32
CA ARG A 128 -20.86 5.59 -4.97
C ARG A 128 -22.17 6.34 -4.81
N ALA A 129 -22.51 7.17 -5.80
CA ALA A 129 -23.79 7.88 -5.79
C ALA A 129 -24.97 6.91 -5.71
N ALA A 130 -24.92 5.81 -6.44
CA ALA A 130 -25.94 4.73 -6.40
C ALA A 130 -26.02 4.05 -5.01
N LYS A 131 -24.94 4.03 -4.23
CA LYS A 131 -24.93 3.52 -2.84
C LYS A 131 -25.43 4.53 -1.81
N GLY A 132 -25.82 5.74 -2.23
CA GLY A 132 -26.34 6.79 -1.33
C GLY A 132 -25.24 7.53 -0.55
N GLU A 133 -23.99 7.41 -0.94
CA GLU A 133 -22.88 8.15 -0.31
C GLU A 133 -22.92 9.61 -0.70
N GLN A 134 -23.16 10.48 0.28
CA GLN A 134 -23.33 11.94 0.07
C GLN A 134 -22.00 12.70 0.05
N SER A 135 -20.95 12.18 0.71
CA SER A 135 -19.65 12.86 0.75
C SER A 135 -18.74 12.42 -0.39
N LEU A 136 -18.14 13.39 -1.08
CA LEU A 136 -17.12 13.15 -2.08
C LEU A 136 -15.92 12.35 -1.54
N LEU A 137 -15.61 12.53 -0.26
CA LEU A 137 -14.49 11.88 0.42
C LEU A 137 -14.88 10.56 1.10
N ALA A 138 -16.16 10.18 1.10
CA ALA A 138 -16.60 8.89 1.59
C ALA A 138 -15.88 7.73 0.89
N ASP A 139 -15.81 6.57 1.53
CA ASP A 139 -15.20 5.36 0.96
C ASP A 139 -13.68 5.48 0.65
N VAL A 140 -12.97 6.42 1.31
CA VAL A 140 -11.51 6.36 1.40
C VAL A 140 -11.16 5.65 2.70
N PRO A 141 -10.70 4.38 2.65
CA PRO A 141 -10.50 3.59 3.86
C PRO A 141 -9.56 4.28 4.85
N VAL A 142 -9.94 4.26 6.14
CA VAL A 142 -9.15 4.90 7.21
C VAL A 142 -7.84 4.13 7.46
N GLY A 143 -7.87 2.81 7.25
CA GLY A 143 -6.72 1.92 7.45
C GLY A 143 -5.67 1.93 6.33
N LEU A 144 -5.80 2.81 5.33
CA LEU A 144 -4.74 2.98 4.33
C LEU A 144 -3.50 3.64 4.96
N PRO A 145 -2.29 3.33 4.46
CA PRO A 145 -1.10 4.11 4.81
C PRO A 145 -1.35 5.61 4.63
N GLY A 146 -0.84 6.42 5.57
CA GLY A 146 -1.20 7.84 5.68
C GLY A 146 -0.99 8.63 4.38
N MET A 147 0.16 8.47 3.74
CA MET A 147 0.48 9.15 2.48
C MET A 147 -0.42 8.66 1.33
N THR A 148 -0.68 7.36 1.23
CA THR A 148 -1.61 6.80 0.24
C THR A 148 -3.02 7.36 0.44
N ARG A 149 -3.47 7.48 1.69
CA ARG A 149 -4.78 8.06 2.03
C ARG A 149 -4.85 9.53 1.65
N ALA A 150 -3.82 10.31 2.00
CA ALA A 150 -3.70 11.74 1.64
C ALA A 150 -3.81 11.95 0.13
N VAL A 151 -3.04 11.21 -0.67
CA VAL A 151 -3.12 11.28 -2.15
C VAL A 151 -4.54 10.95 -2.66
N LYS A 152 -5.21 9.95 -2.07
CA LYS A 152 -6.58 9.59 -2.49
C LYS A 152 -7.61 10.67 -2.14
N LEU A 153 -7.51 11.28 -0.95
CA LEU A 153 -8.36 12.40 -0.55
C LEU A 153 -8.20 13.59 -1.48
N GLN A 154 -6.96 13.98 -1.75
CA GLN A 154 -6.62 15.08 -2.65
C GLN A 154 -7.09 14.83 -4.09
N LYS A 155 -6.88 13.63 -4.63
CA LYS A 155 -7.40 13.26 -5.96
C LYS A 155 -8.92 13.38 -6.04
N ARG A 156 -9.65 13.12 -4.97
CA ARG A 156 -11.10 13.29 -4.95
C ARG A 156 -11.51 14.75 -4.88
N ALA A 157 -10.86 15.56 -4.04
CA ALA A 157 -11.08 16.99 -3.94
C ALA A 157 -10.79 17.71 -5.27
N ALA A 158 -9.73 17.32 -5.97
CA ALA A 158 -9.35 17.85 -7.27
C ALA A 158 -10.44 17.71 -8.34
N ARG A 159 -11.30 16.69 -8.28
CA ARG A 159 -12.39 16.47 -9.24
C ARG A 159 -13.46 17.57 -9.25
N VAL A 160 -13.64 18.25 -8.13
CA VAL A 160 -14.57 19.37 -7.99
C VAL A 160 -13.87 20.73 -8.06
N GLY A 161 -12.62 20.74 -8.53
CA GLY A 161 -11.84 21.96 -8.70
C GLY A 161 -11.12 22.44 -7.43
N PHE A 162 -11.14 21.64 -6.34
CA PHE A 162 -10.36 21.95 -5.15
C PHE A 162 -8.94 21.40 -5.30
N ASP A 163 -8.13 22.09 -6.10
CA ASP A 163 -6.75 21.76 -6.42
C ASP A 163 -5.96 22.97 -6.90
N TRP A 164 -4.64 22.96 -6.68
CA TRP A 164 -3.74 23.90 -7.32
C TRP A 164 -3.49 23.49 -8.77
N THR A 165 -3.38 24.46 -9.64
CA THR A 165 -3.16 24.22 -11.08
C THR A 165 -1.68 24.11 -11.42
N GLN A 166 -0.80 24.70 -10.61
CA GLN A 166 0.65 24.74 -10.83
C GLN A 166 1.38 24.10 -9.66
N ILE A 167 2.48 23.41 -9.95
CA ILE A 167 3.33 22.79 -8.94
C ILE A 167 3.98 23.83 -8.02
N GLU A 168 4.25 25.01 -8.54
CA GLU A 168 4.85 26.13 -7.82
C GLU A 168 4.00 26.57 -6.63
N ASP A 169 2.67 26.55 -6.78
CA ASP A 169 1.72 26.88 -5.71
C ASP A 169 1.77 25.83 -4.59
N VAL A 170 1.90 24.55 -4.98
CA VAL A 170 2.03 23.44 -4.01
C VAL A 170 3.37 23.52 -3.26
N LEU A 171 4.45 23.89 -3.94
CA LEU A 171 5.76 24.07 -3.32
C LEU A 171 5.78 25.29 -2.39
N ALA A 172 5.10 26.38 -2.75
CA ALA A 172 4.93 27.53 -1.86
C ALA A 172 4.17 27.16 -0.58
N LYS A 173 3.15 26.29 -0.68
CA LYS A 173 2.44 25.77 0.50
C LYS A 173 3.36 24.87 1.35
N LEU A 174 4.23 24.07 0.73
CA LEU A 174 5.22 23.27 1.45
C LEU A 174 6.16 24.15 2.28
N ASP A 175 6.63 25.28 1.73
CA ASP A 175 7.47 26.24 2.45
C ASP A 175 6.70 26.92 3.61
N GLU A 176 5.40 27.11 3.48
CA GLU A 176 4.50 27.61 4.54
C GLU A 176 4.43 26.59 5.69
N GLU A 177 4.13 25.30 5.42
CA GLU A 177 4.03 24.26 6.44
C GLU A 177 5.36 24.04 7.19
N VAL A 178 6.51 24.15 6.49
CA VAL A 178 7.83 24.08 7.13
C VAL A 178 8.04 25.24 8.12
N ARG A 179 7.53 26.45 7.84
CA ARG A 179 7.60 27.58 8.77
C ARG A 179 6.69 27.37 9.96
N GLU A 180 5.45 26.94 9.75
CA GLU A 180 4.46 26.70 10.81
C GLU A 180 4.93 25.60 11.76
N LEU A 181 5.45 24.48 11.23
CA LEU A 181 6.10 23.45 12.05
C LEU A 181 7.30 23.99 12.84
N THR A 182 8.11 24.90 12.25
CA THR A 182 9.24 25.51 12.94
C THR A 182 8.79 26.40 14.10
N GLU A 183 7.70 27.14 13.92
CA GLU A 183 7.10 27.99 14.96
C GLU A 183 6.48 27.14 16.06
N ALA A 184 5.75 26.09 15.72
CA ALA A 184 5.19 25.12 16.67
C ALA A 184 6.31 24.47 17.51
N ALA A 185 7.40 24.03 16.88
CA ALA A 185 8.53 23.45 17.60
C ALA A 185 9.19 24.41 18.61
N GLN A 186 9.19 25.73 18.33
CA GLN A 186 9.68 26.75 19.27
C GLN A 186 8.71 26.97 20.44
N SER A 187 7.42 26.83 20.23
CA SER A 187 6.41 26.98 21.27
C SER A 187 6.43 25.85 22.31
N LYS A 188 6.93 24.67 21.93
CA LYS A 188 6.91 23.41 22.71
C LYS A 188 5.49 22.91 23.02
N ASP A 189 4.53 23.29 22.22
CA ASP A 189 3.17 22.77 22.26
C ASP A 189 3.14 21.47 21.46
N GLU A 190 2.97 20.34 22.14
CA GLU A 190 3.03 19.02 21.52
C GLU A 190 1.88 18.81 20.53
N ASP A 191 0.69 19.28 20.84
CA ASP A 191 -0.49 19.15 19.96
C ASP A 191 -0.27 19.97 18.68
N ALA A 192 0.20 21.22 18.80
CA ALA A 192 0.52 22.05 17.63
C ALA A 192 1.64 21.44 16.77
N ILE A 193 2.67 20.86 17.39
CA ILE A 193 3.74 20.17 16.64
C ILE A 193 3.18 18.97 15.86
N GLU A 194 2.28 18.18 16.46
CA GLU A 194 1.67 17.02 15.79
C GLU A 194 0.80 17.46 14.61
N ASP A 195 0.00 18.52 14.78
CA ASP A 195 -0.86 19.07 13.74
C ASP A 195 -0.04 19.58 12.55
N GLU A 196 0.94 20.45 12.77
CA GLU A 196 1.77 21.02 11.71
C GLU A 196 2.64 19.95 11.01
N PHE A 197 3.11 18.95 11.76
CA PHE A 197 3.82 17.83 11.15
C PHE A 197 2.88 17.00 10.26
N GLY A 198 1.63 16.83 10.66
CA GLY A 198 0.59 16.18 9.86
C GLY A 198 0.30 16.94 8.56
N ASP A 199 0.17 18.27 8.62
CA ASP A 199 -0.07 19.14 7.48
C ASP A 199 1.12 19.16 6.51
N LEU A 200 2.34 19.19 7.02
CA LEU A 200 3.54 19.03 6.22
C LEU A 200 3.54 17.71 5.43
N LEU A 201 3.23 16.58 6.07
CA LEU A 201 3.11 15.28 5.40
C LEU A 201 2.00 15.28 4.35
N PHE A 202 0.87 15.93 4.63
CA PHE A 202 -0.25 16.04 3.71
C PHE A 202 0.12 16.85 2.46
N VAL A 203 0.86 17.96 2.60
CA VAL A 203 1.36 18.74 1.47
C VAL A 203 2.45 17.99 0.72
N ILE A 204 3.35 17.23 1.38
CA ILE A 204 4.32 16.34 0.71
C ILE A 204 3.59 15.31 -0.18
N ALA A 205 2.49 14.73 0.31
CA ALA A 205 1.66 13.84 -0.50
C ALA A 205 1.06 14.56 -1.73
N ASN A 206 0.73 15.84 -1.61
CA ASN A 206 0.24 16.65 -2.73
C ASN A 206 1.34 16.95 -3.76
N VAL A 207 2.54 17.29 -3.32
CA VAL A 207 3.71 17.43 -4.21
C VAL A 207 3.94 16.13 -4.98
N ALA A 208 3.94 14.99 -4.29
CA ALA A 208 4.11 13.69 -4.93
C ALA A 208 3.02 13.42 -5.99
N ARG A 209 1.77 13.76 -5.69
CA ARG A 209 0.63 13.63 -6.62
C ARG A 209 0.81 14.47 -7.88
N HIS A 210 1.20 15.74 -7.76
CA HIS A 210 1.46 16.64 -8.88
C HIS A 210 2.63 16.17 -9.74
N LEU A 211 3.68 15.63 -9.12
CA LEU A 211 4.84 15.06 -9.80
C LEU A 211 4.58 13.63 -10.33
N LYS A 212 3.39 13.06 -10.11
CA LYS A 212 3.02 11.67 -10.47
C LYS A 212 3.95 10.62 -9.83
N VAL A 213 4.40 10.89 -8.63
CA VAL A 213 5.22 9.97 -7.82
C VAL A 213 4.31 9.29 -6.81
N ASP A 214 4.49 8.00 -6.59
CA ASP A 214 3.90 7.29 -5.45
C ASP A 214 4.77 7.55 -4.21
N PRO A 215 4.24 8.24 -3.18
CA PRO A 215 5.04 8.62 -2.01
C PRO A 215 5.46 7.42 -1.16
N GLU A 216 4.65 6.36 -1.09
CA GLU A 216 5.01 5.15 -0.35
C GLU A 216 6.15 4.39 -1.07
N ALA A 217 6.06 4.23 -2.38
CA ALA A 217 7.13 3.62 -3.17
C ALA A 217 8.42 4.46 -3.09
N ALA A 218 8.31 5.78 -3.16
CA ALA A 218 9.46 6.68 -3.01
C ALA A 218 10.13 6.55 -1.64
N THR A 219 9.33 6.42 -0.58
CA THR A 219 9.83 6.25 0.79
C THR A 219 10.48 4.88 0.97
N ARG A 220 9.86 3.78 0.49
CA ARG A 220 10.49 2.45 0.50
C ARG A 220 11.84 2.47 -0.18
N ARG A 221 11.92 3.03 -1.38
CA ARG A 221 13.19 3.17 -2.13
C ARG A 221 14.23 4.01 -1.40
N ALA A 222 13.82 5.04 -0.64
CA ALA A 222 14.73 5.82 0.19
C ALA A 222 15.24 5.00 1.38
N ASN A 223 14.38 4.21 2.02
CA ASN A 223 14.73 3.31 3.12
C ASN A 223 15.74 2.24 2.67
N GLU A 224 15.49 1.59 1.52
CA GLU A 224 16.41 0.61 0.94
C GLU A 224 17.78 1.23 0.63
N LYS A 225 17.79 2.43 0.06
CA LYS A 225 19.02 3.16 -0.20
C LYS A 225 19.77 3.48 1.10
N PHE A 226 19.06 3.88 2.14
CA PHE A 226 19.66 4.13 3.46
C PHE A 226 20.26 2.84 4.04
N SER A 227 19.49 1.76 4.07
CA SER A 227 19.92 0.46 4.62
C SER A 227 21.13 -0.10 3.88
N ARG A 228 21.16 0.00 2.56
CA ARG A 228 22.29 -0.45 1.74
C ARG A 228 23.57 0.34 2.04
N ARG A 229 23.47 1.67 2.16
CA ARG A 229 24.63 2.52 2.49
C ARG A 229 25.09 2.33 3.91
N PHE A 230 24.17 2.15 4.84
CA PHE A 230 24.52 1.89 6.24
C PHE A 230 25.22 0.54 6.39
N ARG A 231 24.75 -0.50 5.69
CA ARG A 231 25.44 -1.79 5.61
C ARG A 231 26.89 -1.66 5.10
N TYR A 232 27.12 -0.79 4.13
CA TYR A 232 28.48 -0.51 3.67
C TYR A 232 29.35 0.05 4.80
N ILE A 233 28.83 0.94 5.65
CA ILE A 233 29.53 1.45 6.82
C ILE A 233 29.86 0.30 7.79
N GLU A 234 28.88 -0.53 8.13
CA GLU A 234 29.07 -1.68 9.03
C GLU A 234 30.16 -2.63 8.51
N GLU A 235 30.10 -2.97 7.23
CA GLU A 235 31.10 -3.84 6.59
C GLU A 235 32.49 -3.22 6.54
N SER A 236 32.58 -1.92 6.30
CA SER A 236 33.87 -1.19 6.26
C SER A 236 34.51 -1.12 7.64
N MET A 237 33.74 -0.83 8.68
CA MET A 237 34.20 -0.87 10.07
C MET A 237 34.65 -2.27 10.47
N LYS A 238 33.86 -3.30 10.12
CA LYS A 238 34.23 -4.71 10.38
C LYS A 238 35.52 -5.11 9.67
N LYS A 239 35.72 -4.70 8.42
CA LYS A 239 36.98 -4.92 7.65
C LYS A 239 38.17 -4.23 8.31
N ALA A 240 37.97 -3.06 8.93
CA ALA A 240 38.99 -2.38 9.70
C ALA A 240 39.26 -2.99 11.08
N GLY A 241 38.54 -4.04 11.48
CA GLY A 241 38.65 -4.68 12.79
C GLY A 241 38.13 -3.83 13.94
N ARG A 242 37.21 -2.90 13.67
CA ARG A 242 36.64 -1.94 14.63
C ARG A 242 35.13 -2.20 14.80
N ASP A 243 34.66 -1.91 16.01
CA ASP A 243 33.21 -1.90 16.29
C ASP A 243 32.60 -0.59 15.75
N ILE A 244 31.40 -0.68 15.15
CA ILE A 244 30.68 0.50 14.64
C ILE A 244 30.35 1.49 15.77
N ASN A 245 30.13 0.99 16.98
CA ASN A 245 29.87 1.82 18.17
C ASN A 245 31.07 2.70 18.57
N GLU A 246 32.26 2.42 18.05
CA GLU A 246 33.49 3.21 18.28
C GLU A 246 33.73 4.26 17.19
N ALA A 247 32.88 4.25 16.11
CA ALA A 247 33.03 5.20 15.04
C ALA A 247 32.45 6.57 15.41
N SER A 248 33.16 7.62 15.05
CA SER A 248 32.62 8.97 15.12
C SER A 248 31.61 9.22 13.99
N LEU A 249 30.76 10.23 14.17
CA LEU A 249 29.84 10.65 13.11
C LEU A 249 30.58 11.03 11.83
N ASP A 250 31.68 11.75 11.94
CA ASP A 250 32.49 12.18 10.80
C ASP A 250 33.06 10.98 10.02
N GLU A 251 33.52 9.94 10.71
CA GLU A 251 33.98 8.71 10.08
C GLU A 251 32.83 7.98 9.35
N MET A 252 31.67 7.89 9.98
CA MET A 252 30.48 7.29 9.35
C MET A 252 30.01 8.10 8.14
N GLU A 253 30.04 9.43 8.21
CA GLU A 253 29.73 10.31 7.07
C GLU A 253 30.71 10.14 5.91
N ALA A 254 32.00 10.01 6.19
CA ALA A 254 33.00 9.75 5.15
C ALA A 254 32.71 8.45 4.40
N LEU A 255 32.42 7.36 5.13
CA LEU A 255 32.03 6.07 4.56
C LEU A 255 30.68 6.13 3.81
N TRP A 256 29.74 6.92 4.32
CA TRP A 256 28.47 7.18 3.62
C TRP A 256 28.67 7.87 2.27
N VAL A 257 29.54 8.87 2.22
CA VAL A 257 29.90 9.56 0.97
C VAL A 257 30.59 8.61 -0.01
N GLU A 258 31.45 7.72 0.50
CA GLU A 258 32.11 6.69 -0.32
C GLU A 258 31.07 5.71 -0.91
N ALA A 259 30.15 5.17 -0.07
CA ALA A 259 29.05 4.32 -0.54
C ALA A 259 28.21 5.00 -1.64
N LYS A 260 27.93 6.30 -1.46
CA LYS A 260 27.18 7.09 -2.47
C LYS A 260 27.94 7.28 -3.78
N LYS A 261 29.28 7.27 -3.78
CA LYS A 261 30.09 7.34 -5.01
C LYS A 261 30.05 6.00 -5.75
N LEU A 262 30.22 4.89 -5.02
CA LEU A 262 30.19 3.55 -5.58
C LEU A 262 28.85 3.19 -6.24
N GLU A 263 27.76 3.77 -5.77
CA GLU A 263 26.42 3.56 -6.40
C GLU A 263 26.23 4.32 -7.72
N ARG A 264 27.14 5.21 -8.10
CA ARG A 264 27.03 6.04 -9.31
C ARG A 264 27.95 5.57 -10.44
N GLU A 265 28.88 4.67 -10.12
CA GLU A 265 29.76 4.00 -11.07
C GLU A 265 29.13 2.70 -11.60
#